data_5ef539d95707616c52e3409f57ef11e9
#
_entry.id   5ef539d95707616c52e3409f57ef11e9
#
_cell.length_a   1.000
_cell.length_b   1.000
_cell.length_c   1.000
_cell.angle_alpha   90.00
_cell.angle_beta   90.00
_cell.angle_gamma   90.00
#
_symmetry.space_group_name_H-M   'P 1'
#
loop_
_entity.id
_entity.type
_entity.pdbx_description
1 polymer ?
#
loop_
_entity_poly.entity_id
_entity_poly.type
_entity_poly.pdbx_seq_one_letter_code
_entity_poly.pdbx_strand_id
1 'polypeptide(L)'
;MRKPEVLLDGLAFGESPRWHDGRLWLCDWGAQEVLAVDGDGRAEVMARVPTRLPFSIDWDADDRLLVTAGPESLLLRQEADGSLTTHADLGHLPAAGVNEIVVDGRGNAYVNGAGFDLMAGEEPAPGMVAVVAPDGTARPVAGDLAFPNGMSLTPEDRTLVVADSYAKALVGFDIQADGSLANRRTWADVEGPPDGICCDAEGAVWYGCVPDKTCVRVREGGEVLQRIELDRGCFACMLGGPDGRTLCMIAAEWRGPAGMLDGPRSGQVLTTRAPAPRAGRP
;
A
#
# COMPACT_ATOMS: atom_id res chain seq x y z
N MET A 1 9.50 16.61 17.93
CA MET A 1 8.26 16.44 17.12
C MET A 1 7.06 16.36 18.02
N ARG A 2 5.86 16.74 17.53
CA ARG A 2 4.62 16.44 18.28
C ARG A 2 4.41 14.92 18.29
N LYS A 3 3.90 14.38 19.39
CA LYS A 3 3.46 12.99 19.48
C LYS A 3 2.33 12.79 18.46
N PRO A 4 2.28 11.65 17.75
CA PRO A 4 1.14 11.34 16.86
C PRO A 4 -0.20 11.41 17.61
N GLU A 5 -1.22 11.92 16.94
CA GLU A 5 -2.59 12.05 17.47
C GLU A 5 -3.48 11.00 16.77
N VAL A 6 -4.43 10.45 17.51
CA VAL A 6 -5.39 9.49 16.95
C VAL A 6 -6.45 10.26 16.17
N LEU A 7 -6.56 9.99 14.86
CA LEU A 7 -7.62 10.51 13.99
C LEU A 7 -8.84 9.58 13.98
N LEU A 8 -8.61 8.27 13.87
CA LEU A 8 -9.64 7.25 13.86
C LEU A 8 -9.19 6.05 14.70
N ASP A 9 -10.12 5.44 15.42
CA ASP A 9 -9.90 4.27 16.27
C ASP A 9 -10.95 3.18 15.96
N GLY A 10 -10.65 1.94 16.35
CA GLY A 10 -11.60 0.83 16.27
C GLY A 10 -11.68 0.15 14.91
N LEU A 11 -10.69 0.33 14.02
CA LEU A 11 -10.55 -0.49 12.82
C LEU A 11 -10.30 -1.95 13.21
N ALA A 12 -10.88 -2.87 12.47
CA ALA A 12 -10.58 -4.29 12.65
C ALA A 12 -9.14 -4.60 12.20
N PHE A 13 -8.78 -4.18 10.99
CA PHE A 13 -7.40 -4.20 10.50
C PHE A 13 -7.26 -3.25 9.31
N GLY A 14 -6.71 -2.05 9.56
CA GLY A 14 -6.53 -1.03 8.52
C GLY A 14 -5.32 -1.29 7.64
N GLU A 15 -5.44 -1.00 6.33
CA GLU A 15 -4.38 -1.14 5.32
C GLU A 15 -4.62 -0.25 4.09
N SER A 16 -3.63 -0.20 3.19
CA SER A 16 -3.70 0.44 1.86
C SER A 16 -4.26 1.87 1.90
N PRO A 17 -3.66 2.78 2.69
CA PRO A 17 -4.14 4.15 2.77
C PRO A 17 -3.85 4.92 1.48
N ARG A 18 -4.81 5.77 1.07
CA ARG A 18 -4.70 6.66 -0.09
C ARG A 18 -5.26 8.03 0.26
N TRP A 19 -4.68 9.08 -0.28
CA TRP A 19 -5.25 10.42 -0.17
C TRP A 19 -5.95 10.79 -1.47
N HIS A 20 -7.27 10.78 -1.46
CA HIS A 20 -8.10 11.01 -2.62
C HIS A 20 -9.28 11.92 -2.29
N ASP A 21 -9.60 12.87 -3.17
CA ASP A 21 -10.70 13.83 -3.04
C ASP A 21 -10.81 14.49 -1.64
N GLY A 22 -9.65 14.94 -1.12
CA GLY A 22 -9.57 15.66 0.15
C GLY A 22 -9.79 14.81 1.40
N ARG A 23 -9.86 13.48 1.28
CA ARG A 23 -10.07 12.52 2.36
C ARG A 23 -8.99 11.45 2.37
N LEU A 24 -8.78 10.85 3.54
CA LEU A 24 -8.01 9.62 3.67
C LEU A 24 -8.92 8.43 3.37
N TRP A 25 -8.58 7.67 2.34
CA TRP A 25 -9.20 6.39 2.03
C TRP A 25 -8.32 5.27 2.56
N LEU A 26 -8.92 4.17 3.00
CA LEU A 26 -8.20 2.98 3.47
C LEU A 26 -9.08 1.73 3.38
N CYS A 27 -8.43 0.58 3.40
CA CYS A 27 -9.10 -0.71 3.54
C CYS A 27 -9.19 -1.10 5.01
N ASP A 28 -10.37 -1.48 5.51
CA ASP A 28 -10.49 -2.25 6.76
C ASP A 28 -10.67 -3.73 6.40
N TRP A 29 -9.57 -4.47 6.38
CA TRP A 29 -9.55 -5.87 5.95
C TRP A 29 -10.47 -6.75 6.78
N GLY A 30 -10.52 -6.52 8.10
CA GLY A 30 -11.35 -7.33 8.98
C GLY A 30 -12.84 -7.03 8.86
N ALA A 31 -13.21 -5.83 8.42
CA ALA A 31 -14.59 -5.44 8.13
C ALA A 31 -14.99 -5.70 6.67
N GLN A 32 -14.02 -5.98 5.78
CA GLN A 32 -14.20 -6.09 4.33
C GLN A 32 -14.81 -4.79 3.73
N GLU A 33 -14.28 -3.64 4.17
CA GLU A 33 -14.79 -2.33 3.79
C GLU A 33 -13.67 -1.43 3.28
N VAL A 34 -14.01 -0.59 2.30
CA VAL A 34 -13.22 0.58 1.92
C VAL A 34 -13.85 1.78 2.61
N LEU A 35 -13.06 2.51 3.37
CA LEU A 35 -13.48 3.66 4.15
C LEU A 35 -12.89 4.94 3.58
N ALA A 36 -13.66 6.04 3.61
CA ALA A 36 -13.15 7.39 3.45
C ALA A 36 -13.29 8.16 4.77
N VAL A 37 -12.21 8.76 5.25
CA VAL A 37 -12.11 9.42 6.55
C VAL A 37 -11.84 10.90 6.35
N ASP A 38 -12.66 11.76 6.93
CA ASP A 38 -12.48 13.21 6.87
C ASP A 38 -11.44 13.71 7.90
N GLY A 39 -11.14 15.02 7.86
CA GLY A 39 -10.19 15.64 8.76
C GLY A 39 -10.59 15.66 10.24
N ASP A 40 -11.86 15.39 10.55
CA ASP A 40 -12.40 15.27 11.91
C ASP A 40 -12.46 13.80 12.38
N GLY A 41 -12.00 12.84 11.56
CA GLY A 41 -12.00 11.40 11.88
C GLY A 41 -13.33 10.70 11.67
N ARG A 42 -14.28 11.32 10.94
CA ARG A 42 -15.53 10.64 10.58
C ARG A 42 -15.28 9.72 9.39
N ALA A 43 -15.58 8.45 9.57
CA ALA A 43 -15.44 7.42 8.54
C ALA A 43 -16.78 7.15 7.85
N GLU A 44 -16.72 7.02 6.53
CA GLU A 44 -17.83 6.63 5.66
C GLU A 44 -17.45 5.36 4.90
N VAL A 45 -18.37 4.39 4.81
CA VAL A 45 -18.17 3.18 4.01
C VAL A 45 -18.45 3.49 2.54
N MET A 46 -17.42 3.42 1.71
CA MET A 46 -17.48 3.72 0.28
C MET A 46 -17.72 2.49 -0.58
N ALA A 47 -17.23 1.33 -0.13
CA ALA A 47 -17.48 0.06 -0.77
C ALA A 47 -17.42 -1.09 0.25
N ARG A 48 -18.19 -2.15 -0.02
CA ARG A 48 -18.04 -3.46 0.64
C ARG A 48 -17.39 -4.41 -0.33
N VAL A 49 -16.28 -5.00 0.09
CA VAL A 49 -15.45 -5.80 -0.81
C VAL A 49 -15.78 -7.27 -0.61
N PRO A 50 -16.18 -8.01 -1.67
CA PRO A 50 -16.60 -9.41 -1.56
C PRO A 50 -15.42 -10.38 -1.48
N THR A 51 -14.29 -9.94 -0.90
CA THR A 51 -13.07 -10.76 -0.72
C THR A 51 -12.58 -10.67 0.71
N ARG A 52 -11.73 -11.63 1.09
CA ARG A 52 -10.97 -11.57 2.33
C ARG A 52 -9.65 -10.83 2.07
N LEU A 53 -8.89 -10.59 3.14
CA LEU A 53 -7.54 -10.05 3.05
C LEU A 53 -6.58 -10.97 2.24
N PRO A 54 -5.58 -10.38 1.58
CA PRO A 54 -5.37 -8.95 1.43
C PRO A 54 -6.24 -8.35 0.33
N PHE A 55 -6.57 -7.06 0.45
CA PHE A 55 -7.07 -6.24 -0.64
C PHE A 55 -6.58 -4.80 -0.48
N SER A 56 -6.35 -4.13 -1.59
CA SER A 56 -5.85 -2.76 -1.65
C SER A 56 -6.58 -1.94 -2.69
N ILE A 57 -6.42 -0.62 -2.65
CA ILE A 57 -7.18 0.31 -3.49
C ILE A 57 -6.29 1.30 -4.21
N ASP A 58 -6.74 1.75 -5.38
CA ASP A 58 -6.29 2.93 -6.10
C ASP A 58 -7.41 3.35 -7.09
N TRP A 59 -7.17 4.30 -7.98
CA TRP A 59 -8.15 4.76 -8.97
C TRP A 59 -7.61 4.64 -10.38
N ASP A 60 -8.50 4.29 -11.31
CA ASP A 60 -8.18 4.32 -12.74
C ASP A 60 -8.15 5.76 -13.28
N ALA A 61 -7.83 5.91 -14.57
CA ALA A 61 -7.73 7.22 -15.21
C ALA A 61 -9.07 7.97 -15.33
N ASP A 62 -10.19 7.26 -15.18
CA ASP A 62 -11.55 7.81 -15.17
C ASP A 62 -12.05 8.07 -13.74
N ASP A 63 -11.17 8.04 -12.74
CA ASP A 63 -11.46 8.28 -11.33
C ASP A 63 -12.40 7.24 -10.70
N ARG A 64 -12.40 6.00 -11.24
CA ARG A 64 -13.16 4.88 -10.70
C ARG A 64 -12.29 4.07 -9.74
N LEU A 65 -12.85 3.72 -8.59
CA LEU A 65 -12.16 2.92 -7.58
C LEU A 65 -11.77 1.55 -8.16
N LEU A 66 -10.49 1.21 -8.06
CA LEU A 66 -9.94 -0.11 -8.29
C LEU A 66 -9.69 -0.80 -6.95
N VAL A 67 -9.96 -2.10 -6.87
CA VAL A 67 -9.76 -2.91 -5.68
C VAL A 67 -9.10 -4.22 -6.07
N THR A 68 -7.96 -4.55 -5.47
CA THR A 68 -7.40 -5.91 -5.60
C THR A 68 -8.21 -6.87 -4.76
N ALA A 69 -8.53 -8.05 -5.28
CA ALA A 69 -9.09 -9.16 -4.54
C ALA A 69 -8.02 -10.26 -4.47
N GLY A 70 -7.23 -10.21 -3.38
CA GLY A 70 -5.99 -10.96 -3.27
C GLY A 70 -6.16 -12.47 -3.43
N PRO A 71 -6.98 -13.14 -2.62
CA PRO A 71 -7.16 -14.59 -2.71
C PRO A 71 -7.74 -15.04 -4.05
N GLU A 72 -8.59 -14.25 -4.68
CA GLU A 72 -9.21 -14.55 -5.98
C GLU A 72 -8.31 -14.19 -7.16
N SER A 73 -7.21 -13.48 -6.91
CA SER A 73 -6.31 -12.94 -7.96
C SER A 73 -7.07 -12.12 -9.00
N LEU A 74 -7.88 -11.18 -8.54
CA LEU A 74 -8.66 -10.29 -9.41
C LEU A 74 -8.30 -8.83 -9.15
N LEU A 75 -8.42 -8.00 -10.18
CA LEU A 75 -8.55 -6.56 -10.06
C LEU A 75 -10.01 -6.21 -10.35
N LEU A 76 -10.70 -5.67 -9.35
CA LEU A 76 -12.08 -5.22 -9.43
C LEU A 76 -12.12 -3.72 -9.70
N ARG A 77 -13.21 -3.26 -10.33
CA ARG A 77 -13.48 -1.84 -10.57
C ARG A 77 -14.89 -1.51 -10.11
N GLN A 78 -15.05 -0.38 -9.44
CA GLN A 78 -16.36 0.11 -9.06
C GLN A 78 -17.04 0.80 -10.24
N GLU A 79 -18.26 0.37 -10.53
CA GLU A 79 -19.10 0.94 -11.57
C GLU A 79 -19.99 2.08 -11.01
N ALA A 80 -20.65 2.83 -11.87
CA ALA A 80 -21.45 4.00 -11.49
C ALA A 80 -22.63 3.70 -10.54
N ASP A 81 -23.08 2.45 -10.50
CA ASP A 81 -24.13 1.98 -9.58
C ASP A 81 -23.57 1.51 -8.22
N GLY A 82 -22.24 1.62 -8.02
CA GLY A 82 -21.53 1.19 -6.82
C GLY A 82 -21.16 -0.28 -6.80
N SER A 83 -21.55 -1.07 -7.80
CA SER A 83 -21.14 -2.49 -7.90
C SER A 83 -19.66 -2.63 -8.22
N LEU A 84 -19.04 -3.71 -7.69
CA LEU A 84 -17.66 -4.08 -8.05
C LEU A 84 -17.70 -5.17 -9.14
N THR A 85 -17.09 -4.89 -10.29
CA THR A 85 -17.00 -5.83 -11.41
C THR A 85 -15.54 -6.18 -11.70
N THR A 86 -15.28 -7.35 -12.27
CA THR A 86 -13.92 -7.74 -12.66
C THR A 86 -13.41 -6.85 -13.79
N HIS A 87 -12.33 -6.11 -13.51
CA HIS A 87 -11.59 -5.34 -14.50
C HIS A 87 -10.50 -6.18 -15.17
N ALA A 88 -9.78 -7.00 -14.38
CA ALA A 88 -8.78 -7.93 -14.88
C ALA A 88 -8.75 -9.23 -14.07
N ASP A 89 -8.54 -10.35 -14.76
CA ASP A 89 -8.24 -11.66 -14.17
C ASP A 89 -6.71 -11.83 -14.10
N LEU A 90 -6.18 -11.94 -12.89
CA LEU A 90 -4.77 -12.02 -12.60
C LEU A 90 -4.32 -13.45 -12.21
N GLY A 91 -5.22 -14.43 -12.25
CA GLY A 91 -4.96 -15.81 -11.85
C GLY A 91 -3.91 -16.55 -12.71
N HIS A 92 -3.53 -15.98 -13.85
CA HIS A 92 -2.45 -16.50 -14.71
C HIS A 92 -1.06 -15.99 -14.29
N LEU A 93 -0.96 -15.02 -13.36
CA LEU A 93 0.30 -14.46 -12.90
C LEU A 93 1.03 -15.42 -11.94
N PRO A 94 2.37 -15.40 -11.89
CA PRO A 94 3.15 -16.29 -11.03
C PRO A 94 3.19 -15.80 -9.58
N ALA A 95 2.04 -15.76 -8.91
CA ALA A 95 1.89 -15.37 -7.52
C ALA A 95 0.79 -16.19 -6.84
N ALA A 96 0.87 -16.34 -5.53
CA ALA A 96 -0.15 -17.00 -4.71
C ALA A 96 -1.26 -16.04 -4.27
N GLY A 97 -1.67 -15.15 -5.18
CA GLY A 97 -2.60 -14.06 -4.94
C GLY A 97 -1.95 -12.70 -5.19
N VAL A 98 -2.75 -11.64 -5.15
CA VAL A 98 -2.28 -10.25 -5.30
C VAL A 98 -2.47 -9.48 -4.00
N ASN A 99 -1.57 -8.53 -3.72
CA ASN A 99 -1.56 -7.78 -2.47
C ASN A 99 -1.81 -6.28 -2.72
N GLU A 100 -0.79 -5.56 -3.16
CA GLU A 100 -0.82 -4.11 -3.29
C GLU A 100 -1.03 -3.64 -4.73
N ILE A 101 -1.51 -2.39 -4.86
CA ILE A 101 -1.72 -1.70 -6.14
C ILE A 101 -1.19 -0.28 -6.08
N VAL A 102 -0.67 0.23 -7.19
CA VAL A 102 -0.45 1.66 -7.44
C VAL A 102 -0.67 1.97 -8.91
N VAL A 103 -1.37 3.05 -9.22
CA VAL A 103 -1.71 3.43 -10.61
C VAL A 103 -0.87 4.63 -11.06
N ASP A 104 -0.24 4.55 -12.24
CA ASP A 104 0.53 5.64 -12.82
C ASP A 104 -0.38 6.67 -13.54
N GLY A 105 0.18 7.83 -13.91
CA GLY A 105 -0.56 8.89 -14.60
C GLY A 105 -1.05 8.53 -16.01
N ARG A 106 -0.69 7.35 -16.52
CA ARG A 106 -1.16 6.80 -17.81
C ARG A 106 -2.28 5.79 -17.62
N GLY A 107 -2.65 5.49 -16.35
CA GLY A 107 -3.67 4.53 -16.00
C GLY A 107 -3.18 3.08 -15.96
N ASN A 108 -1.87 2.83 -16.00
CA ASN A 108 -1.34 1.49 -15.76
C ASN A 108 -1.37 1.20 -14.26
N ALA A 109 -1.99 0.10 -13.86
CA ALA A 109 -1.99 -0.37 -12.49
C ALA A 109 -0.86 -1.38 -12.28
N TYR A 110 0.09 -1.04 -11.40
CA TYR A 110 1.09 -2.00 -10.94
C TYR A 110 0.50 -2.73 -9.74
N VAL A 111 0.48 -4.05 -9.82
CA VAL A 111 0.03 -4.94 -8.73
C VAL A 111 1.16 -5.87 -8.35
N ASN A 112 1.27 -6.23 -7.09
CA ASN A 112 2.25 -7.22 -6.67
C ASN A 112 1.59 -8.40 -5.95
N GLY A 113 2.36 -9.46 -5.76
CA GLY A 113 1.96 -10.62 -4.99
C GLY A 113 3.16 -11.45 -4.58
N ALA A 114 3.07 -12.10 -3.42
CA ALA A 114 4.05 -13.07 -2.97
C ALA A 114 3.95 -14.38 -3.81
N GLY A 115 5.06 -15.11 -3.92
CA GLY A 115 5.08 -16.40 -4.59
C GLY A 115 4.57 -17.56 -3.72
N PHE A 116 4.05 -17.28 -2.52
CA PHE A 116 3.58 -18.26 -1.54
C PHE A 116 2.40 -17.71 -0.73
N ASP A 117 1.55 -18.60 -0.24
CA ASP A 117 0.46 -18.23 0.67
C ASP A 117 0.95 -18.19 2.13
N LEU A 118 1.17 -16.96 2.62
CA LEU A 118 1.57 -16.70 4.00
C LEU A 118 0.53 -17.21 5.01
N MET A 119 -0.76 -17.10 4.67
CA MET A 119 -1.84 -17.50 5.58
C MET A 119 -2.00 -19.00 5.66
N ALA A 120 -1.65 -19.73 4.59
CA ALA A 120 -1.57 -21.18 4.58
C ALA A 120 -0.27 -21.72 5.23
N GLY A 121 0.69 -20.83 5.55
CA GLY A 121 1.99 -21.22 6.12
C GLY A 121 2.91 -21.92 5.13
N GLU A 122 2.79 -21.58 3.86
CA GLU A 122 3.69 -22.12 2.82
C GLU A 122 5.12 -21.59 2.99
N GLU A 123 6.09 -22.36 2.50
CA GLU A 123 7.49 -21.94 2.47
C GLU A 123 7.68 -20.71 1.56
N PRO A 124 8.49 -19.73 1.99
CA PRO A 124 8.74 -18.53 1.20
C PRO A 124 9.25 -18.82 -0.22
N ALA A 125 8.62 -18.23 -1.20
CA ALA A 125 8.99 -18.27 -2.61
C ALA A 125 8.96 -16.86 -3.22
N PRO A 126 9.77 -16.59 -4.27
CA PRO A 126 9.87 -15.26 -4.86
C PRO A 126 8.54 -14.74 -5.39
N GLY A 127 8.21 -13.50 -5.01
CA GLY A 127 7.06 -12.76 -5.51
C GLY A 127 7.38 -11.94 -6.76
N MET A 128 6.37 -11.21 -7.24
CA MET A 128 6.43 -10.49 -8.50
C MET A 128 5.75 -9.12 -8.42
N VAL A 129 6.01 -8.29 -9.43
CA VAL A 129 5.17 -7.15 -9.83
C VAL A 129 4.65 -7.41 -11.24
N ALA A 130 3.37 -7.16 -11.45
CA ALA A 130 2.74 -7.14 -12.77
C ALA A 130 2.20 -5.74 -13.09
N VAL A 131 2.04 -5.44 -14.37
CA VAL A 131 1.32 -4.27 -14.84
C VAL A 131 0.00 -4.72 -15.46
N VAL A 132 -1.06 -4.02 -15.12
CA VAL A 132 -2.39 -4.12 -15.73
C VAL A 132 -2.62 -2.85 -16.52
N ALA A 133 -2.75 -2.98 -17.83
CA ALA A 133 -3.04 -1.84 -18.71
C ALA A 133 -4.50 -1.37 -18.53
N PRO A 134 -4.85 -0.15 -18.99
CA PRO A 134 -6.22 0.37 -18.87
C PRO A 134 -7.30 -0.50 -19.51
N ASP A 135 -6.96 -1.35 -20.45
CA ASP A 135 -7.87 -2.31 -21.10
C ASP A 135 -8.04 -3.63 -20.32
N GLY A 136 -7.37 -3.77 -19.15
CA GLY A 136 -7.40 -4.96 -18.32
C GLY A 136 -6.37 -6.03 -18.70
N THR A 137 -5.54 -5.81 -19.73
CA THR A 137 -4.47 -6.74 -20.10
C THR A 137 -3.38 -6.72 -19.02
N ALA A 138 -3.08 -7.88 -18.42
CA ALA A 138 -2.10 -8.02 -17.36
C ALA A 138 -0.88 -8.84 -17.80
N ARG A 139 0.31 -8.44 -17.35
CA ARG A 139 1.55 -9.17 -17.57
C ARG A 139 2.56 -8.95 -16.43
N PRO A 140 3.40 -9.93 -16.08
CA PRO A 140 4.47 -9.73 -15.12
C PRO A 140 5.53 -8.78 -15.71
N VAL A 141 6.10 -7.90 -14.87
CA VAL A 141 7.12 -6.92 -15.26
C VAL A 141 8.36 -6.93 -14.36
N ALA A 142 8.28 -7.54 -13.18
CA ALA A 142 9.42 -7.82 -12.32
C ALA A 142 9.15 -9.08 -11.49
N GLY A 143 10.22 -9.75 -11.08
CA GLY A 143 10.18 -10.94 -10.22
C GLY A 143 11.30 -10.92 -9.19
N ASP A 144 11.55 -12.08 -8.56
CA ASP A 144 12.62 -12.27 -7.57
C ASP A 144 12.58 -11.28 -6.39
N LEU A 145 11.37 -10.89 -5.96
CA LEU A 145 11.14 -10.13 -4.74
C LEU A 145 10.86 -11.11 -3.61
N ALA A 146 11.50 -10.94 -2.45
CA ALA A 146 11.37 -11.90 -1.36
C ALA A 146 9.97 -11.87 -0.72
N PHE A 147 9.41 -10.66 -0.49
CA PHE A 147 8.03 -10.44 -0.06
C PHE A 147 7.60 -9.04 -0.44
N PRO A 148 7.14 -8.80 -1.67
CA PRO A 148 6.72 -7.48 -2.12
C PRO A 148 5.47 -7.03 -1.35
N ASN A 149 5.51 -5.80 -0.86
CA ASN A 149 4.47 -5.17 -0.06
C ASN A 149 4.16 -3.78 -0.63
N GLY A 150 4.16 -2.71 0.18
CA GLY A 150 3.84 -1.38 -0.27
C GLY A 150 4.57 -0.95 -1.53
N MET A 151 3.90 -0.20 -2.38
CA MET A 151 4.46 0.38 -3.61
C MET A 151 4.18 1.87 -3.67
N SER A 152 5.12 2.62 -4.23
CA SER A 152 4.93 4.04 -4.48
C SER A 152 5.65 4.47 -5.75
N LEU A 153 5.05 5.40 -6.50
CA LEU A 153 5.67 6.03 -7.65
C LEU A 153 6.32 7.35 -7.21
N THR A 154 7.58 7.53 -7.62
CA THR A 154 8.24 8.83 -7.42
C THR A 154 7.56 9.93 -8.23
N PRO A 155 7.77 11.23 -7.91
CA PRO A 155 7.25 12.32 -8.71
C PRO A 155 7.54 12.14 -10.21
N GLU A 156 6.56 12.48 -11.06
CA GLU A 156 6.59 12.32 -12.51
C GLU A 156 6.56 10.85 -13.00
N ASP A 157 6.16 9.91 -12.11
CA ASP A 157 6.01 8.47 -12.43
C ASP A 157 7.27 7.86 -13.08
N ARG A 158 8.47 8.25 -12.63
CA ARG A 158 9.74 7.79 -13.25
C ARG A 158 10.23 6.49 -12.65
N THR A 159 10.01 6.29 -11.37
CA THR A 159 10.50 5.12 -10.64
C THR A 159 9.36 4.52 -9.83
N LEU A 160 9.16 3.22 -9.95
CA LEU A 160 8.39 2.43 -9.01
C LEU A 160 9.33 2.00 -7.88
N VAL A 161 8.98 2.36 -6.65
CA VAL A 161 9.63 1.86 -5.44
C VAL A 161 8.74 0.79 -4.82
N VAL A 162 9.31 -0.36 -4.53
CA VAL A 162 8.62 -1.51 -3.93
C VAL A 162 9.27 -1.83 -2.58
N ALA A 163 8.47 -1.91 -1.53
CA ALA A 163 8.91 -2.45 -0.25
C ALA A 163 9.08 -3.97 -0.38
N ASP A 164 10.29 -4.46 -0.23
CA ASP A 164 10.59 -5.90 -0.15
C ASP A 164 10.82 -6.26 1.32
N SER A 165 9.74 -6.65 2.01
CA SER A 165 9.73 -6.80 3.46
C SER A 165 10.77 -7.80 3.96
N TYR A 166 10.87 -8.97 3.32
CA TYR A 166 11.80 -10.02 3.78
C TYR A 166 13.24 -9.74 3.39
N ALA A 167 13.46 -8.99 2.32
CA ALA A 167 14.79 -8.49 1.96
C ALA A 167 15.25 -7.32 2.85
N LYS A 168 14.35 -6.70 3.61
CA LYS A 168 14.57 -5.45 4.36
C LYS A 168 15.14 -4.36 3.45
N ALA A 169 14.52 -4.17 2.31
CA ALA A 169 14.96 -3.22 1.31
C ALA A 169 13.77 -2.52 0.63
N LEU A 170 14.03 -1.32 0.16
CA LEU A 170 13.23 -0.68 -0.87
C LEU A 170 13.92 -0.94 -2.21
N VAL A 171 13.19 -1.48 -3.18
CA VAL A 171 13.69 -1.82 -4.51
C VAL A 171 13.12 -0.85 -5.52
N GLY A 172 13.99 -0.21 -6.30
CA GLY A 172 13.60 0.75 -7.33
C GLY A 172 13.65 0.14 -8.73
N PHE A 173 12.69 0.54 -9.57
CA PHE A 173 12.61 0.18 -10.99
C PHE A 173 12.29 1.42 -11.81
N ASP A 174 12.99 1.61 -12.93
CA ASP A 174 12.63 2.66 -13.88
C ASP A 174 11.44 2.22 -14.72
N ILE A 175 10.41 3.09 -14.82
CA ILE A 175 9.18 2.84 -15.56
C ILE A 175 9.39 3.22 -17.02
N GLN A 176 9.12 2.29 -17.92
CA GLN A 176 9.21 2.48 -19.37
C GLN A 176 7.89 3.01 -19.96
N ALA A 177 7.94 3.48 -21.20
CA ALA A 177 6.77 4.05 -21.88
C ALA A 177 5.60 3.05 -22.04
N ASP A 178 5.92 1.75 -22.13
CA ASP A 178 4.94 0.65 -22.27
C ASP A 178 4.51 0.06 -20.92
N GLY A 179 4.88 0.69 -19.80
CA GLY A 179 4.61 0.24 -18.44
C GLY A 179 5.53 -0.89 -17.95
N SER A 180 6.51 -1.35 -18.77
CA SER A 180 7.50 -2.31 -18.29
C SER A 180 8.47 -1.66 -17.28
N LEU A 181 9.10 -2.50 -16.47
CA LEU A 181 10.05 -2.10 -15.45
C LEU A 181 11.48 -2.48 -15.89
N ALA A 182 12.42 -1.55 -15.69
CA ALA A 182 13.82 -1.76 -16.05
C ALA A 182 14.75 -1.27 -14.92
N ASN A 183 16.04 -1.53 -15.06
CA ASN A 183 17.09 -1.00 -14.19
C ASN A 183 16.81 -1.23 -12.70
N ARG A 184 16.42 -2.48 -12.34
CA ARG A 184 16.25 -2.88 -10.94
C ARG A 184 17.49 -2.51 -10.14
N ARG A 185 17.26 -1.85 -8.99
CA ARG A 185 18.33 -1.47 -8.05
C ARG A 185 17.83 -1.52 -6.62
N THR A 186 18.73 -1.70 -5.66
CA THR A 186 18.43 -1.37 -4.27
C THR A 186 18.27 0.14 -4.18
N TRP A 187 17.05 0.60 -3.88
CA TRP A 187 16.74 2.01 -3.66
C TRP A 187 17.25 2.45 -2.28
N ALA A 188 17.00 1.59 -1.27
CA ALA A 188 17.57 1.73 0.07
C ALA A 188 17.57 0.38 0.79
N ASP A 189 18.65 0.06 1.48
CA ASP A 189 18.64 -0.94 2.55
C ASP A 189 18.05 -0.30 3.81
N VAL A 190 17.18 -1.04 4.53
CA VAL A 190 16.47 -0.55 5.71
C VAL A 190 16.63 -1.50 6.90
N GLU A 191 16.52 -0.98 8.13
CA GLU A 191 16.81 -1.76 9.34
C GLU A 191 15.76 -2.85 9.62
N GLY A 192 14.48 -2.52 9.46
CA GLY A 192 13.35 -3.42 9.69
C GLY A 192 12.59 -3.74 8.40
N PRO A 193 11.69 -4.74 8.40
CA PRO A 193 10.88 -5.08 7.23
C PRO A 193 9.95 -3.91 6.88
N PRO A 194 10.12 -3.28 5.70
CA PRO A 194 9.22 -2.21 5.24
C PRO A 194 7.89 -2.82 4.82
N ASP A 195 6.79 -2.11 5.15
CA ASP A 195 5.43 -2.51 4.82
C ASP A 195 4.81 -1.49 3.86
N GLY A 196 3.66 -0.88 4.13
CA GLY A 196 3.07 0.15 3.29
C GLY A 196 3.91 1.43 3.24
N ILE A 197 4.07 2.02 2.06
CA ILE A 197 4.97 3.16 1.79
C ILE A 197 4.29 4.32 1.06
N CYS A 198 4.85 5.52 1.18
CA CYS A 198 4.51 6.65 0.32
C CYS A 198 5.70 7.59 0.08
N CYS A 199 5.71 8.33 -1.03
CA CYS A 199 6.74 9.30 -1.39
C CYS A 199 6.38 10.73 -0.97
N ASP A 200 7.40 11.55 -0.70
CA ASP A 200 7.25 12.97 -0.48
C ASP A 200 7.95 13.84 -1.54
N ALA A 201 7.71 15.15 -1.50
CA ALA A 201 8.21 16.10 -2.50
C ALA A 201 9.73 16.35 -2.43
N GLU A 202 10.42 15.84 -1.41
CA GLU A 202 11.89 15.86 -1.34
C GLU A 202 12.50 14.56 -1.89
N GLY A 203 11.66 13.67 -2.47
CA GLY A 203 12.06 12.39 -3.02
C GLY A 203 12.40 11.34 -1.97
N ALA A 204 12.01 11.56 -0.71
CA ALA A 204 12.14 10.56 0.33
C ALA A 204 10.91 9.66 0.40
N VAL A 205 11.12 8.43 0.88
CA VAL A 205 10.05 7.45 1.10
C VAL A 205 9.82 7.29 2.58
N TRP A 206 8.54 7.33 2.97
CA TRP A 206 8.06 6.91 4.28
C TRP A 206 7.65 5.45 4.19
N TYR A 207 8.01 4.65 5.20
CA TYR A 207 7.55 3.26 5.30
C TYR A 207 7.12 2.91 6.72
N GLY A 208 6.08 2.08 6.83
CA GLY A 208 5.69 1.43 8.06
C GLY A 208 6.64 0.26 8.38
N CYS A 209 6.93 0.05 9.66
CA CYS A 209 7.63 -1.13 10.14
C CYS A 209 6.88 -1.75 11.32
N VAL A 210 6.32 -2.92 11.11
CA VAL A 210 5.43 -3.58 12.08
C VAL A 210 6.16 -4.03 13.33
N PRO A 211 7.25 -4.83 13.25
CA PRO A 211 7.91 -5.35 14.45
C PRO A 211 8.57 -4.25 15.29
N ASP A 212 9.11 -3.22 14.64
CA ASP A 212 9.79 -2.12 15.33
C ASP A 212 8.81 -1.05 15.82
N LYS A 213 7.53 -1.14 15.43
CA LYS A 213 6.49 -0.18 15.79
C LYS A 213 6.88 1.25 15.39
N THR A 214 7.39 1.43 14.19
CA THR A 214 7.87 2.73 13.70
C THR A 214 7.34 3.06 12.32
N CYS A 215 7.25 4.37 12.04
CA CYS A 215 7.17 4.90 10.69
C CYS A 215 8.46 5.66 10.40
N VAL A 216 9.14 5.31 9.33
CA VAL A 216 10.50 5.79 9.04
C VAL A 216 10.52 6.52 7.70
N ARG A 217 11.20 7.66 7.67
CA ARG A 217 11.51 8.42 6.46
C ARG A 217 12.93 8.17 6.03
N VAL A 218 13.15 7.73 4.81
CA VAL A 218 14.45 7.40 4.26
C VAL A 218 14.61 8.02 2.86
N ARG A 219 15.82 8.46 2.52
CA ARG A 219 16.13 8.85 1.14
C ARG A 219 16.78 7.72 0.36
N GLU A 220 16.81 7.85 -0.96
CA GLU A 220 17.59 6.94 -1.82
C GLU A 220 19.02 6.82 -1.31
N GLY A 221 19.52 5.59 -1.22
CA GLY A 221 20.81 5.28 -0.61
C GLY A 221 20.75 4.92 0.88
N GLY A 222 19.58 4.98 1.54
CA GLY A 222 19.35 4.42 2.87
C GLY A 222 19.58 5.37 4.05
N GLU A 223 19.85 6.67 3.82
CA GLU A 223 19.95 7.63 4.92
C GLU A 223 18.59 7.82 5.59
N VAL A 224 18.51 7.48 6.87
CA VAL A 224 17.32 7.72 7.70
C VAL A 224 17.23 9.20 8.07
N LEU A 225 16.19 9.87 7.58
CA LEU A 225 15.95 11.29 7.82
C LEU A 225 15.09 11.54 9.06
N GLN A 226 14.19 10.58 9.36
CA GLN A 226 13.23 10.70 10.48
C GLN A 226 12.71 9.33 10.88
N ARG A 227 12.45 9.18 12.18
CA ARG A 227 11.79 8.00 12.76
C ARG A 227 10.70 8.46 13.71
N ILE A 228 9.54 7.85 13.63
CA ILE A 228 8.40 8.09 14.52
C ILE A 228 8.09 6.77 15.21
N GLU A 229 8.17 6.75 16.52
CA GLU A 229 7.85 5.60 17.35
C GLU A 229 6.34 5.58 17.67
N LEU A 230 5.75 4.40 17.62
CA LEU A 230 4.35 4.13 17.91
C LEU A 230 4.24 3.12 19.06
N ASP A 231 3.04 2.95 19.62
CA ASP A 231 2.77 1.96 20.66
C ASP A 231 2.42 0.57 20.11
N ARG A 232 2.13 0.51 18.81
CA ARG A 232 1.72 -0.69 18.06
C ARG A 232 2.38 -0.77 16.70
N GLY A 233 2.25 -1.89 15.98
CA GLY A 233 2.83 -2.08 14.66
C GLY A 233 2.31 -1.05 13.65
N CYS A 234 3.21 -0.48 12.84
CA CYS A 234 2.86 0.41 11.74
C CYS A 234 2.83 -0.39 10.45
N PHE A 235 1.64 -0.56 9.88
CA PHE A 235 1.43 -1.37 8.67
C PHE A 235 1.55 -0.54 7.41
N ALA A 236 1.02 0.67 7.39
CA ALA A 236 1.11 1.54 6.23
C ALA A 236 1.16 3.02 6.61
N CYS A 237 1.55 3.84 5.66
CA CYS A 237 1.53 5.28 5.83
C CYS A 237 1.13 5.99 4.53
N MET A 238 0.57 7.20 4.68
CA MET A 238 0.15 8.04 3.57
C MET A 238 0.28 9.51 3.92
N LEU A 239 0.77 10.31 2.99
CA LEU A 239 0.78 11.75 3.10
C LEU A 239 -0.49 12.37 2.51
N GLY A 240 -1.10 13.29 3.23
CA GLY A 240 -2.31 13.97 2.79
C GLY A 240 -2.53 15.30 3.53
N GLY A 241 -3.80 15.66 3.71
CA GLY A 241 -4.20 16.94 4.30
C GLY A 241 -4.21 18.09 3.30
N PRO A 242 -4.77 19.26 3.68
CA PRO A 242 -4.94 20.40 2.78
C PRO A 242 -3.64 20.92 2.18
N ASP A 243 -2.52 20.77 2.87
CA ASP A 243 -1.19 21.18 2.43
C ASP A 243 -0.27 19.99 2.06
N GLY A 244 -0.82 18.77 2.01
CA GLY A 244 -0.09 17.54 1.72
C GLY A 244 0.89 17.09 2.80
N ARG A 245 0.89 17.72 3.99
CA ARG A 245 1.88 17.49 5.06
C ARG A 245 1.33 16.74 6.27
N THR A 246 0.13 16.21 6.19
CA THR A 246 -0.39 15.32 7.22
C THR A 246 0.08 13.90 6.90
N LEU A 247 0.98 13.37 7.72
CA LEU A 247 1.35 11.96 7.65
C LEU A 247 0.31 11.16 8.43
N CYS A 248 -0.43 10.31 7.73
CA CYS A 248 -1.34 9.33 8.30
C CYS A 248 -0.60 8.00 8.41
N MET A 249 -0.66 7.36 9.57
CA MET A 249 -0.03 6.07 9.85
C MET A 249 -1.12 5.10 10.27
N ILE A 250 -1.20 3.98 9.58
CA ILE A 250 -2.14 2.90 9.88
C ILE A 250 -1.43 1.93 10.84
N ALA A 251 -1.98 1.78 12.03
CA ALA A 251 -1.31 1.02 13.07
C ALA A 251 -2.27 0.09 13.81
N ALA A 252 -1.80 -1.08 14.21
CA ALA A 252 -2.56 -2.07 14.97
C ALA A 252 -1.66 -2.93 15.84
N GLU A 253 -2.24 -3.64 16.80
CA GLU A 253 -1.54 -4.69 17.52
C GLU A 253 -1.27 -5.88 16.60
N TRP A 254 0.00 -6.22 16.43
CA TRP A 254 0.38 -7.37 15.64
C TRP A 254 0.33 -8.67 16.48
N ARG A 255 -0.50 -9.60 16.09
CA ARG A 255 -0.72 -10.89 16.75
C ARG A 255 -0.30 -12.09 15.89
N GLY A 256 0.55 -11.83 14.88
CA GLY A 256 0.94 -12.83 13.87
C GLY A 256 -0.15 -13.05 12.80
N PRO A 257 0.19 -13.75 11.69
CA PRO A 257 -0.74 -13.95 10.58
C PRO A 257 -2.04 -14.66 11.04
N ALA A 258 -1.92 -15.76 11.81
CA ALA A 258 -3.08 -16.52 12.28
C ALA A 258 -3.98 -15.75 13.27
N GLY A 259 -3.42 -14.80 14.04
CA GLY A 259 -4.14 -14.00 15.04
C GLY A 259 -4.49 -12.58 14.59
N MET A 260 -4.22 -12.23 13.35
CA MET A 260 -4.34 -10.87 12.83
C MET A 260 -5.73 -10.27 13.05
N LEU A 261 -6.79 -11.03 12.84
CA LEU A 261 -8.18 -10.61 13.00
C LEU A 261 -8.80 -11.03 14.33
N ASP A 262 -8.02 -11.70 15.22
CA ASP A 262 -8.53 -12.21 16.49
C ASP A 262 -8.52 -11.12 17.58
N GLY A 263 -9.51 -11.19 18.46
CA GLY A 263 -9.61 -10.32 19.63
C GLY A 263 -10.22 -8.93 19.35
N PRO A 264 -10.02 -7.97 20.26
CA PRO A 264 -10.61 -6.64 20.11
C PRO A 264 -9.97 -5.87 18.95
N ARG A 265 -10.78 -5.04 18.31
CA ARG A 265 -10.31 -4.12 17.28
C ARG A 265 -9.26 -3.18 17.84
N SER A 266 -8.07 -3.20 17.29
CA SER A 266 -6.93 -2.40 17.77
C SER A 266 -6.39 -1.44 16.70
N GLY A 267 -6.99 -1.46 15.51
CA GLY A 267 -6.55 -0.64 14.39
C GLY A 267 -6.86 0.83 14.60
N GLN A 268 -5.88 1.68 14.28
CA GLN A 268 -5.96 3.13 14.40
C GLN A 268 -5.36 3.81 13.19
N VAL A 269 -5.89 4.99 12.88
CA VAL A 269 -5.21 5.99 12.07
C VAL A 269 -4.59 7.02 13.01
N LEU A 270 -3.27 7.12 12.97
CA LEU A 270 -2.50 8.11 13.72
C LEU A 270 -2.02 9.19 12.75
N THR A 271 -2.00 10.45 13.19
CA THR A 271 -1.55 11.55 12.35
C THR A 271 -0.47 12.38 13.02
N THR A 272 0.43 12.90 12.21
CA THR A 272 1.41 13.92 12.62
C THR A 272 1.80 14.79 11.42
N ARG A 273 2.52 15.89 11.66
CA ARG A 273 3.00 16.75 10.59
C ARG A 273 4.31 16.23 10.00
N ALA A 274 4.35 16.06 8.70
CA ALA A 274 5.55 15.72 7.94
C ALA A 274 6.37 16.98 7.56
N PRO A 275 7.70 16.85 7.38
CA PRO A 275 8.58 17.95 6.96
C PRO A 275 8.38 18.36 5.51
N ALA A 276 8.00 17.42 4.63
CA ALA A 276 7.74 17.64 3.22
C ALA A 276 6.30 17.24 2.86
N PRO A 277 5.67 17.88 1.85
CA PRO A 277 4.35 17.50 1.40
C PRO A 277 4.38 16.22 0.57
N ARG A 278 3.20 15.64 0.34
CA ARG A 278 2.97 14.53 -0.57
C ARG A 278 3.49 14.85 -1.98
N ALA A 279 4.09 13.88 -2.61
CA ALA A 279 4.40 13.86 -4.03
C ALA A 279 4.44 12.42 -4.55
N GLY A 280 4.36 12.26 -5.87
CA GLY A 280 4.25 10.92 -6.46
C GLY A 280 2.87 10.31 -6.25
N ARG A 281 2.83 8.98 -6.26
CA ARG A 281 1.63 8.15 -6.11
C ARG A 281 1.94 6.96 -5.20
N PRO A 282 1.11 6.45 -4.42
CA PRO A 282 -0.25 6.91 -4.17
C PRO A 282 -0.35 8.27 -3.56
#